data_2e20547e5e3240beb990aa81dad3f8f0
#
_entry.id   2e20547e5e3240beb990aa81dad3f8f0
#
_cell.length_a   1.000
_cell.length_b   1.000
_cell.length_c   1.000
_cell.angle_alpha   90.00
_cell.angle_beta   90.00
_cell.angle_gamma   90.00
#
_symmetry.space_group_name_H-M   'P 1'
#
loop_
_entity.id
_entity.type
_entity.pdbx_description
1 polymer ?
#
loop_
_entity_poly.entity_id
_entity_poly.type
_entity_poly.pdbx_seq_one_letter_code
_entity_poly.pdbx_strand_id
1 'polypeptide(L)'
;MKCVENPRAVSHGAAQSAPPRRRTNPGKIARRAGTTILALLFCVVWFFPVYWMIITAVKPRDEIMTTTPVFWPMHLSIVLSIIVAFFACTALTLYRFRGRKPIMVFVLAIQMTSGGIIPQIIIYNQLGLLNKYSGLILAYIAMVLPFAIWNMRGFFLNIPKDIFESAAVEGANDWQILWKITFPLAAPGIVSTSVFAFINAWNDYMIAYTFMKDQSKYTLPVWLSSFSTPTMGTDCGGQMAASVTFSLPVVVFFMLIQRNIMK
;
A
#
# COMPACT_ATOMS: atom_id res chain seq x y z
N MET A 1 80.36 -31.87 12.20
CA MET A 1 81.10 -31.64 10.95
C MET A 1 80.43 -30.54 10.19
N LYS A 2 81.12 -29.38 10.02
CA LYS A 2 81.04 -28.32 9.03
C LYS A 2 79.65 -27.72 8.73
N CYS A 3 79.31 -26.52 9.18
CA CYS A 3 79.68 -25.21 8.59
C CYS A 3 79.18 -25.04 7.16
N VAL A 4 78.33 -23.99 6.94
CA VAL A 4 78.66 -22.76 6.19
C VAL A 4 77.37 -22.00 6.10
N GLU A 5 77.13 -20.93 6.80
CA GLU A 5 77.30 -19.53 6.49
C GLU A 5 76.96 -19.15 5.03
N ASN A 6 75.93 -18.37 4.80
CA ASN A 6 76.08 -17.06 4.14
C ASN A 6 74.87 -16.16 4.17
N PRO A 7 75.05 -14.86 4.49
CA PRO A 7 74.01 -13.85 4.44
C PRO A 7 74.02 -13.03 3.14
N ARG A 8 72.96 -12.78 2.55
CA ARG A 8 72.78 -11.54 1.70
C ARG A 8 71.39 -11.00 1.83
N ALA A 9 71.29 -9.92 2.58
CA ALA A 9 70.27 -8.95 2.47
C ALA A 9 70.19 -8.41 1.04
N VAL A 10 69.03 -8.50 0.43
CA VAL A 10 68.70 -7.69 -0.72
C VAL A 10 67.38 -7.00 -0.41
N SER A 11 67.51 -5.72 -0.06
CA SER A 11 66.43 -4.75 0.01
C SER A 11 65.87 -4.56 -1.39
N HIS A 12 64.68 -5.08 -1.65
CA HIS A 12 63.88 -4.64 -2.78
C HIS A 12 62.83 -3.66 -2.26
N GLY A 13 63.10 -2.39 -2.53
CA GLY A 13 62.14 -1.28 -2.38
C GLY A 13 60.86 -1.62 -3.10
N ALA A 14 59.82 -1.73 -2.33
CA ALA A 14 58.45 -1.80 -2.85
C ALA A 14 58.15 -0.47 -3.53
N ALA A 15 58.32 -0.43 -4.84
CA ALA A 15 57.73 0.63 -5.67
C ALA A 15 56.21 0.51 -5.54
N GLN A 16 55.64 1.44 -4.78
CA GLN A 16 54.20 1.63 -4.73
C GLN A 16 53.73 2.01 -6.14
N SER A 17 53.21 1.01 -6.86
CA SER A 17 52.54 1.22 -8.12
C SER A 17 51.26 2.06 -7.87
N ALA A 18 51.30 3.30 -8.33
CA ALA A 18 50.16 4.19 -8.33
C ALA A 18 48.93 3.48 -8.98
N PRO A 19 47.72 3.60 -8.40
CA PRO A 19 46.54 2.94 -8.96
C PRO A 19 46.31 3.42 -10.40
N PRO A 20 45.92 2.52 -11.33
CA PRO A 20 45.75 2.89 -12.72
C PRO A 20 44.67 3.95 -12.83
N ARG A 21 45.01 5.11 -13.39
CA ARG A 21 44.06 6.17 -13.74
C ARG A 21 42.99 5.56 -14.64
N ARG A 22 41.79 5.42 -14.11
CA ARG A 22 40.59 4.94 -14.81
C ARG A 22 40.33 5.90 -15.98
N ARG A 23 40.78 5.53 -17.17
CA ARG A 23 40.40 6.23 -18.41
C ARG A 23 38.90 6.14 -18.57
N THR A 24 38.20 7.20 -18.21
CA THR A 24 36.77 7.35 -18.44
C THR A 24 36.52 7.45 -19.95
N ASN A 25 35.98 6.39 -20.54
CA ASN A 25 35.63 6.37 -21.96
C ASN A 25 34.59 7.47 -22.24
N PRO A 26 34.90 8.47 -23.11
CA PRO A 26 34.00 9.60 -23.36
C PRO A 26 32.62 9.16 -23.90
N GLY A 27 32.55 8.04 -24.63
CA GLY A 27 31.29 7.45 -25.08
C GLY A 27 30.39 6.91 -23.97
N LYS A 28 30.98 6.47 -22.83
CA LYS A 28 30.17 6.03 -21.66
C LYS A 28 29.62 7.25 -20.90
N ILE A 29 30.35 8.35 -20.88
CA ILE A 29 29.91 9.61 -20.25
C ILE A 29 28.77 10.22 -21.07
N ALA A 30 28.92 10.31 -22.39
CA ALA A 30 27.89 10.82 -23.30
C ALA A 30 26.59 9.98 -23.23
N ARG A 31 26.70 8.64 -23.17
CA ARG A 31 25.54 7.77 -23.01
C ARG A 31 24.86 7.91 -21.65
N ARG A 32 25.61 8.07 -20.57
CA ARG A 32 25.05 8.34 -19.24
C ARG A 32 24.40 9.73 -19.17
N ALA A 33 25.01 10.74 -19.75
CA ALA A 33 24.41 12.05 -19.84
C ALA A 33 23.10 12.03 -20.65
N GLY A 34 23.07 11.34 -21.78
CA GLY A 34 21.87 11.16 -22.59
C GLY A 34 20.73 10.44 -21.84
N THR A 35 21.04 9.35 -21.14
CA THR A 35 20.03 8.64 -20.31
C THR A 35 19.54 9.48 -19.14
N THR A 36 20.39 10.30 -18.52
CA THR A 36 20.00 11.20 -17.43
C THR A 36 19.12 12.33 -17.94
N ILE A 37 19.43 12.92 -19.10
CA ILE A 37 18.60 13.95 -19.75
C ILE A 37 17.23 13.36 -20.13
N LEU A 38 17.21 12.16 -20.71
CA LEU A 38 15.97 11.48 -21.07
C LEU A 38 15.11 11.18 -19.82
N ALA A 39 15.73 10.72 -18.74
CA ALA A 39 15.05 10.48 -17.46
C ALA A 39 14.49 11.78 -16.85
N LEU A 40 15.26 12.87 -16.90
CA LEU A 40 14.80 14.19 -16.44
C LEU A 40 13.63 14.73 -17.29
N LEU A 41 13.71 14.59 -18.61
CA LEU A 41 12.61 14.94 -19.52
C LEU A 41 11.35 14.11 -19.20
N PHE A 42 11.52 12.83 -19.00
CA PHE A 42 10.43 11.94 -18.61
C PHE A 42 9.82 12.35 -17.25
N CYS A 43 10.64 12.67 -16.26
CA CYS A 43 10.16 13.20 -14.99
C CYS A 43 9.39 14.52 -15.16
N VAL A 44 9.90 15.47 -15.96
CA VAL A 44 9.21 16.73 -16.21
C VAL A 44 7.84 16.52 -16.85
N VAL A 45 7.74 15.64 -17.85
CA VAL A 45 6.48 15.30 -18.50
C VAL A 45 5.50 14.67 -17.50
N TRP A 46 5.99 13.80 -16.61
CA TRP A 46 5.15 13.16 -15.57
C TRP A 46 4.74 14.11 -14.45
N PHE A 47 5.58 15.09 -14.10
CA PHE A 47 5.26 16.11 -13.11
C PHE A 47 4.42 17.27 -13.67
N PHE A 48 4.34 17.42 -15.00
CA PHE A 48 3.58 18.49 -15.64
C PHE A 48 2.10 18.51 -15.24
N PRO A 49 1.35 17.39 -15.22
CA PRO A 49 -0.05 17.41 -14.76
C PRO A 49 -0.20 17.89 -13.32
N VAL A 50 0.70 17.43 -12.42
CA VAL A 50 0.69 17.83 -11.00
C VAL A 50 1.00 19.32 -10.85
N TYR A 51 1.99 19.83 -11.58
CA TYR A 51 2.32 21.24 -11.64
C TYR A 51 1.13 22.09 -12.13
N TRP A 52 0.46 21.62 -13.20
CA TRP A 52 -0.72 22.28 -13.74
C TRP A 52 -1.88 22.31 -12.74
N MET A 53 -2.10 21.21 -12.03
CA MET A 53 -3.09 21.12 -10.96
C MET A 53 -2.82 22.13 -9.83
N ILE A 54 -1.57 22.24 -9.38
CA ILE A 54 -1.17 23.18 -8.32
C ILE A 54 -1.40 24.62 -8.76
N ILE A 55 -1.01 25.02 -9.97
CA ILE A 55 -1.22 26.38 -10.48
C ILE A 55 -2.71 26.69 -10.58
N THR A 56 -3.52 25.75 -11.05
CA THR A 56 -4.96 25.96 -11.19
C THR A 56 -5.63 26.04 -9.82
N ALA A 57 -5.12 25.32 -8.81
CA ALA A 57 -5.60 25.37 -7.44
C ALA A 57 -5.36 26.70 -6.72
N VAL A 58 -4.33 27.45 -7.12
CA VAL A 58 -3.96 28.75 -6.49
C VAL A 58 -4.82 29.93 -7.03
N LYS A 59 -5.62 29.71 -8.06
CA LYS A 59 -6.51 30.78 -8.57
C LYS A 59 -7.67 31.02 -7.58
N PRO A 60 -7.87 32.26 -7.10
CA PRO A 60 -8.92 32.56 -6.12
C PRO A 60 -10.30 32.42 -6.77
N ARG A 61 -11.17 31.66 -6.13
CA ARG A 61 -12.63 31.66 -6.37
C ARG A 61 -13.37 31.66 -5.04
N ASP A 62 -14.33 32.54 -4.93
CA ASP A 62 -15.00 32.98 -3.70
C ASP A 62 -16.05 32.01 -3.13
N GLU A 63 -16.15 30.78 -3.63
CA GLU A 63 -17.09 29.78 -3.07
C GLU A 63 -16.52 28.38 -3.16
N ILE A 64 -15.70 28.02 -2.17
CA ILE A 64 -15.45 26.61 -1.87
C ILE A 64 -16.65 26.10 -1.07
N MET A 65 -17.42 25.17 -1.66
CA MET A 65 -18.53 24.52 -0.98
C MET A 65 -18.10 23.99 0.39
N THR A 66 -18.81 24.41 1.44
CA THR A 66 -18.49 24.20 2.85
C THR A 66 -18.77 22.80 3.39
N THR A 67 -18.76 21.77 2.55
CA THR A 67 -19.00 20.39 3.00
C THR A 67 -17.65 19.68 3.21
N THR A 68 -17.28 19.47 4.47
CA THR A 68 -16.04 18.75 4.81
C THR A 68 -16.20 17.25 4.54
N PRO A 69 -15.35 16.63 3.72
CA PRO A 69 -15.43 15.21 3.46
C PRO A 69 -15.12 14.40 4.72
N VAL A 70 -15.77 13.25 4.86
CA VAL A 70 -15.65 12.41 6.06
C VAL A 70 -14.67 11.28 5.82
N PHE A 71 -13.61 11.21 6.63
CA PHE A 71 -12.51 10.26 6.48
C PHE A 71 -12.60 9.05 7.44
N TRP A 72 -13.21 9.21 8.60
CA TRP A 72 -13.11 8.23 9.67
C TRP A 72 -13.73 6.85 9.37
N PRO A 73 -14.84 6.70 8.60
CA PRO A 73 -15.42 5.37 8.34
C PRO A 73 -14.47 4.46 7.56
N MET A 74 -13.68 5.05 6.64
CA MET A 74 -12.72 4.34 5.82
C MET A 74 -11.57 3.80 6.67
N HIS A 75 -10.99 4.62 7.56
CA HIS A 75 -9.90 4.15 8.44
C HIS A 75 -10.36 3.02 9.34
N LEU A 76 -11.57 3.11 9.91
CA LEU A 76 -12.13 2.06 10.74
C LEU A 76 -12.34 0.75 9.97
N SER A 77 -12.86 0.83 8.74
CA SER A 77 -13.05 -0.36 7.89
C SER A 77 -11.75 -1.05 7.54
N ILE A 78 -10.68 -0.29 7.26
CA ILE A 78 -9.35 -0.83 6.97
C ILE A 78 -8.79 -1.56 8.20
N VAL A 79 -8.82 -0.92 9.37
CA VAL A 79 -8.31 -1.52 10.61
C VAL A 79 -9.06 -2.82 10.94
N LEU A 80 -10.38 -2.81 10.87
CA LEU A 80 -11.20 -4.00 11.10
C LEU A 80 -10.90 -5.10 10.07
N SER A 81 -10.76 -4.75 8.80
CA SER A 81 -10.42 -5.72 7.74
C SER A 81 -9.07 -6.38 7.99
N ILE A 82 -8.05 -5.61 8.39
CA ILE A 82 -6.72 -6.13 8.67
C ILE A 82 -6.71 -7.04 9.89
N ILE A 83 -7.42 -6.67 10.95
CA ILE A 83 -7.56 -7.51 12.15
C ILE A 83 -8.22 -8.85 11.79
N VAL A 84 -9.35 -8.82 11.10
CA VAL A 84 -10.07 -10.01 10.68
C VAL A 84 -9.22 -10.85 9.73
N ALA A 85 -8.54 -10.23 8.76
CA ALA A 85 -7.65 -10.90 7.82
C ALA A 85 -6.47 -11.58 8.53
N PHE A 86 -5.89 -10.95 9.55
CA PHE A 86 -4.80 -11.52 10.33
C PHE A 86 -5.22 -12.77 11.06
N PHE A 87 -6.35 -12.75 11.79
CA PHE A 87 -6.88 -13.93 12.46
C PHE A 87 -7.28 -15.03 11.48
N ALA A 88 -7.97 -14.67 10.40
CA ALA A 88 -8.36 -15.63 9.36
C ALA A 88 -7.14 -16.27 8.70
N CYS A 89 -6.12 -15.47 8.38
CA CYS A 89 -4.88 -15.96 7.78
C CYS A 89 -4.12 -16.88 8.74
N THR A 90 -4.01 -16.50 10.03
CA THR A 90 -3.41 -17.35 11.08
C THR A 90 -4.12 -18.70 11.16
N ALA A 91 -5.45 -18.69 11.24
CA ALA A 91 -6.24 -19.91 11.29
C ALA A 91 -6.03 -20.79 10.04
N LEU A 92 -6.06 -20.18 8.86
CA LEU A 92 -5.90 -20.86 7.58
C LEU A 92 -4.46 -21.33 7.30
N THR A 93 -3.45 -20.80 7.96
CA THR A 93 -2.05 -21.12 7.68
C THR A 93 -1.43 -22.02 8.75
N LEU A 94 -1.63 -21.71 10.02
CA LEU A 94 -1.03 -22.47 11.11
C LEU A 94 -1.82 -23.74 11.45
N TYR A 95 -3.16 -23.67 11.45
CA TYR A 95 -3.97 -24.81 11.87
C TYR A 95 -4.35 -25.71 10.68
N ARG A 96 -4.27 -27.02 10.89
CA ARG A 96 -4.70 -28.04 9.92
C ARG A 96 -6.11 -28.52 10.27
N PHE A 97 -7.11 -28.08 9.51
CA PHE A 97 -8.48 -28.55 9.66
C PHE A 97 -9.12 -28.94 8.33
N ARG A 98 -10.15 -29.79 8.41
CA ARG A 98 -10.95 -30.16 7.24
C ARG A 98 -11.72 -28.93 6.76
N GLY A 99 -11.67 -28.60 5.46
CA GLY A 99 -12.32 -27.38 4.93
C GLY A 99 -11.38 -26.20 4.63
N ARG A 100 -10.10 -26.24 5.03
CA ARG A 100 -9.14 -25.18 4.75
C ARG A 100 -9.01 -24.85 3.24
N LYS A 101 -8.94 -25.89 2.38
CA LYS A 101 -8.83 -25.71 0.94
C LYS A 101 -10.08 -25.09 0.32
N PRO A 102 -11.31 -25.63 0.56
CA PRO A 102 -12.52 -25.02 0.02
C PRO A 102 -12.76 -23.59 0.51
N ILE A 103 -12.46 -23.27 1.77
CA ILE A 103 -12.57 -21.88 2.26
C ILE A 103 -11.64 -20.95 1.47
N MET A 104 -10.41 -21.37 1.21
CA MET A 104 -9.47 -20.56 0.41
C MET A 104 -9.96 -20.35 -1.03
N VAL A 105 -10.48 -21.40 -1.66
CA VAL A 105 -11.05 -21.29 -3.01
C VAL A 105 -12.27 -20.38 -3.00
N PHE A 106 -13.11 -20.47 -1.96
CA PHE A 106 -14.27 -19.60 -1.81
C PHE A 106 -13.90 -18.13 -1.65
N VAL A 107 -12.89 -17.82 -0.81
CA VAL A 107 -12.36 -16.46 -0.64
C VAL A 107 -11.84 -15.91 -1.98
N LEU A 108 -11.12 -16.72 -2.74
CA LEU A 108 -10.65 -16.33 -4.09
C LEU A 108 -11.80 -16.14 -5.07
N ALA A 109 -12.79 -17.03 -5.05
CA ALA A 109 -13.97 -16.95 -5.91
C ALA A 109 -14.76 -15.65 -5.66
N ILE A 110 -14.93 -15.25 -4.39
CA ILE A 110 -15.57 -13.98 -4.03
C ILE A 110 -14.78 -12.80 -4.61
N GLN A 111 -13.45 -12.84 -4.54
CA GLN A 111 -12.60 -11.78 -5.09
C GLN A 111 -12.73 -11.65 -6.60
N MET A 112 -12.85 -12.78 -7.32
CA MET A 112 -13.01 -12.79 -8.79
C MET A 112 -14.42 -12.40 -9.23
N THR A 113 -15.41 -12.72 -8.40
CA THR A 113 -16.77 -12.30 -8.62
C THR A 113 -16.90 -10.87 -8.12
N SER A 114 -16.58 -9.90 -8.95
CA SER A 114 -16.92 -8.50 -8.68
C SER A 114 -18.43 -8.42 -8.54
N GLY A 115 -18.92 -8.76 -7.35
CA GLY A 115 -20.34 -8.85 -7.04
C GLY A 115 -21.01 -7.57 -7.49
N GLY A 116 -21.99 -7.69 -8.40
CA GLY A 116 -22.65 -6.54 -8.95
C GLY A 116 -23.10 -5.60 -7.83
N ILE A 117 -22.79 -4.34 -7.93
CA ILE A 117 -23.16 -3.34 -6.93
C ILE A 117 -24.68 -3.31 -6.67
N ILE A 118 -25.48 -3.69 -7.67
CA ILE A 118 -26.94 -3.70 -7.61
C ILE A 118 -27.47 -4.69 -6.55
N PRO A 119 -27.09 -5.99 -6.53
CA PRO A 119 -27.50 -6.90 -5.46
C PRO A 119 -27.08 -6.41 -4.08
N GLN A 120 -25.91 -5.81 -3.97
CA GLN A 120 -25.39 -5.28 -2.72
C GLN A 120 -26.29 -4.15 -2.20
N ILE A 121 -26.70 -3.21 -3.06
CA ILE A 121 -27.64 -2.12 -2.72
C ILE A 121 -28.95 -2.68 -2.20
N ILE A 122 -29.53 -3.68 -2.87
CA ILE A 122 -30.81 -4.27 -2.49
C ILE A 122 -30.73 -4.86 -1.07
N ILE A 123 -29.69 -5.65 -0.79
CA ILE A 123 -29.47 -6.27 0.53
C ILE A 123 -29.31 -5.19 1.61
N TYR A 124 -28.45 -4.20 1.36
CA TYR A 124 -28.16 -3.13 2.34
C TYR A 124 -29.38 -2.21 2.55
N ASN A 125 -30.21 -2.03 1.52
CA ASN A 125 -31.48 -1.30 1.66
C ASN A 125 -32.45 -2.06 2.56
N GLN A 126 -32.61 -3.37 2.34
CA GLN A 126 -33.48 -4.21 3.17
C GLN A 126 -33.03 -4.25 4.63
N LEU A 127 -31.71 -4.19 4.88
CA LEU A 127 -31.13 -4.13 6.22
C LEU A 127 -31.17 -2.74 6.84
N GLY A 128 -31.65 -1.72 6.11
CA GLY A 128 -31.69 -0.33 6.59
C GLY A 128 -30.29 0.25 6.83
N LEU A 129 -29.28 -0.22 6.09
CA LEU A 129 -27.86 0.17 6.22
C LEU A 129 -27.44 1.22 5.17
N LEU A 130 -28.28 1.53 4.18
CA LEU A 130 -28.02 2.62 3.24
C LEU A 130 -28.01 3.97 3.95
N ASN A 131 -27.16 4.86 3.47
CA ASN A 131 -26.97 6.22 4.01
C ASN A 131 -26.50 6.24 5.47
N LYS A 132 -25.87 5.14 5.94
CA LYS A 132 -25.26 5.00 7.27
C LYS A 132 -23.78 4.63 7.13
N TYR A 133 -22.94 5.18 8.00
CA TYR A 133 -21.50 4.86 8.05
C TYR A 133 -21.27 3.37 8.33
N SER A 134 -22.11 2.73 9.14
CA SER A 134 -22.02 1.28 9.39
C SER A 134 -22.17 0.45 8.13
N GLY A 135 -23.08 0.85 7.23
CA GLY A 135 -23.25 0.20 5.94
C GLY A 135 -22.00 0.36 5.06
N LEU A 136 -21.45 1.57 4.97
CA LEU A 136 -20.24 1.84 4.21
C LEU A 136 -19.04 1.05 4.76
N ILE A 137 -18.87 1.01 6.08
CA ILE A 137 -17.80 0.24 6.73
C ILE A 137 -17.90 -1.24 6.38
N LEU A 138 -19.09 -1.83 6.47
CA LEU A 138 -19.31 -3.23 6.13
C LEU A 138 -19.05 -3.51 4.64
N ALA A 139 -19.44 -2.59 3.75
CA ALA A 139 -19.19 -2.71 2.32
C ALA A 139 -17.68 -2.69 2.01
N TYR A 140 -16.93 -1.81 2.65
CA TYR A 140 -15.48 -1.75 2.50
C TYR A 140 -14.77 -2.97 3.08
N ILE A 141 -15.24 -3.49 4.23
CA ILE A 141 -14.72 -4.75 4.79
C ILE A 141 -14.94 -5.87 3.78
N ALA A 142 -16.13 -6.01 3.24
CA ALA A 142 -16.46 -7.04 2.26
C ALA A 142 -15.59 -6.95 0.99
N MET A 143 -15.26 -5.74 0.55
CA MET A 143 -14.42 -5.49 -0.62
C MET A 143 -12.95 -5.83 -0.36
N VAL A 144 -12.42 -5.43 0.79
CA VAL A 144 -10.98 -5.50 1.10
C VAL A 144 -10.58 -6.87 1.65
N LEU A 145 -11.46 -7.51 2.45
CA LEU A 145 -11.13 -8.71 3.22
C LEU A 145 -10.61 -9.89 2.38
N PRO A 146 -11.20 -10.26 1.24
CA PRO A 146 -10.73 -11.39 0.44
C PRO A 146 -9.29 -11.19 -0.03
N PHE A 147 -8.98 -10.01 -0.53
CA PHE A 147 -7.62 -9.66 -0.95
C PHE A 147 -6.66 -9.63 0.23
N ALA A 148 -7.08 -9.04 1.35
CA ALA A 148 -6.26 -8.95 2.55
C ALA A 148 -5.83 -10.34 3.07
N ILE A 149 -6.75 -11.30 3.11
CA ILE A 149 -6.48 -12.68 3.49
C ILE A 149 -5.49 -13.32 2.52
N TRP A 150 -5.71 -13.14 1.22
CA TRP A 150 -4.86 -13.75 0.19
C TRP A 150 -3.44 -13.18 0.21
N ASN A 151 -3.31 -11.86 0.24
CA ASN A 151 -2.01 -11.18 0.27
C ASN A 151 -1.22 -11.55 1.52
N MET A 152 -1.87 -11.46 2.69
CA MET A 152 -1.23 -11.77 3.97
C MET A 152 -0.79 -13.24 4.06
N ARG A 153 -1.57 -14.16 3.46
CA ARG A 153 -1.20 -15.58 3.40
C ARG A 153 0.14 -15.81 2.70
N GLY A 154 0.46 -15.04 1.67
CA GLY A 154 1.77 -15.12 1.00
C GLY A 154 2.92 -14.92 1.97
N PHE A 155 2.80 -13.96 2.88
CA PHE A 155 3.83 -13.71 3.91
C PHE A 155 3.87 -14.82 4.96
N PHE A 156 2.72 -15.31 5.40
CA PHE A 156 2.66 -16.40 6.39
C PHE A 156 3.28 -17.71 5.88
N LEU A 157 3.18 -18.01 4.59
CA LEU A 157 3.77 -19.22 4.00
C LEU A 157 5.30 -19.18 3.97
N ASN A 158 5.89 -17.98 4.05
CA ASN A 158 7.34 -17.80 4.09
C ASN A 158 7.91 -17.97 5.50
N ILE A 159 7.07 -18.06 6.55
CA ILE A 159 7.54 -18.28 7.91
C ILE A 159 7.82 -19.78 8.09
N PRO A 160 9.06 -20.17 8.46
CA PRO A 160 9.41 -21.57 8.72
C PRO A 160 8.55 -22.16 9.85
N LYS A 161 8.04 -23.37 9.67
CA LYS A 161 7.22 -24.03 10.66
C LYS A 161 7.98 -24.39 11.93
N ASP A 162 9.26 -24.65 11.80
CA ASP A 162 10.14 -25.02 12.90
C ASP A 162 10.13 -23.99 14.03
N ILE A 163 9.91 -22.72 13.72
CA ILE A 163 9.78 -21.64 14.72
C ILE A 163 8.56 -21.88 15.62
N PHE A 164 7.44 -22.29 15.05
CA PHE A 164 6.21 -22.56 15.81
C PHE A 164 6.33 -23.85 16.62
N GLU A 165 6.97 -24.88 16.05
CA GLU A 165 7.20 -26.16 16.70
C GLU A 165 8.18 -26.03 17.88
N SER A 166 9.25 -25.27 17.72
CA SER A 166 10.20 -24.97 18.80
C SER A 166 9.54 -24.22 19.96
N ALA A 167 8.75 -23.21 19.65
CA ALA A 167 8.02 -22.46 20.67
C ALA A 167 7.00 -23.32 21.43
N ALA A 168 6.34 -24.24 20.74
CA ALA A 168 5.41 -25.18 21.38
C ALA A 168 6.15 -26.16 22.33
N VAL A 169 7.34 -26.62 21.93
CA VAL A 169 8.20 -27.48 22.80
C VAL A 169 8.68 -26.69 24.03
N GLU A 170 8.95 -25.39 23.91
CA GLU A 170 9.30 -24.49 25.02
C GLU A 170 8.09 -24.17 25.94
N GLY A 171 6.90 -24.70 25.64
CA GLY A 171 5.70 -24.50 26.46
C GLY A 171 4.92 -23.23 26.19
N ALA A 172 5.17 -22.56 25.06
CA ALA A 172 4.38 -21.40 24.67
C ALA A 172 2.95 -21.84 24.29
N ASN A 173 1.95 -21.15 24.84
CA ASN A 173 0.56 -21.38 24.45
C ASN A 173 0.24 -20.69 23.10
N ASP A 174 -0.87 -21.08 22.45
CA ASP A 174 -1.26 -20.54 21.14
C ASP A 174 -1.36 -19.02 21.12
N TRP A 175 -1.79 -18.40 22.22
CA TRP A 175 -1.91 -16.95 22.34
C TRP A 175 -0.53 -16.26 22.40
N GLN A 176 0.44 -16.89 23.06
CA GLN A 176 1.82 -16.41 23.10
C GLN A 176 2.49 -16.56 21.71
N ILE A 177 2.26 -17.69 21.05
CA ILE A 177 2.73 -17.92 19.68
C ILE A 177 2.15 -16.85 18.74
N LEU A 178 0.85 -16.56 18.84
CA LEU A 178 0.19 -15.56 18.01
C LEU A 178 0.81 -14.16 18.16
N TRP A 179 0.93 -13.68 19.41
CA TRP A 179 1.32 -12.29 19.65
C TRP A 179 2.82 -12.07 19.72
N LYS A 180 3.60 -13.03 20.23
CA LYS A 180 5.04 -12.87 20.39
C LYS A 180 5.85 -13.35 19.18
N ILE A 181 5.28 -14.24 18.35
CA ILE A 181 5.98 -14.84 17.23
C ILE A 181 5.29 -14.49 15.90
N THR A 182 4.02 -14.86 15.76
CA THR A 182 3.31 -14.72 14.48
C THR A 182 3.12 -13.24 14.09
N PHE A 183 2.67 -12.41 15.02
CA PHE A 183 2.40 -11.00 14.76
C PHE A 183 3.65 -10.23 14.30
N PRO A 184 4.80 -10.28 15.01
CA PRO A 184 6.00 -9.58 14.55
C PRO A 184 6.59 -10.12 13.25
N LEU A 185 6.54 -11.43 13.03
CA LEU A 185 7.00 -12.04 11.78
C LEU A 185 6.07 -11.72 10.59
N ALA A 186 4.78 -11.57 10.84
CA ALA A 186 3.81 -11.17 9.83
C ALA A 186 3.76 -9.65 9.59
N ALA A 187 4.45 -8.84 10.41
CA ALA A 187 4.39 -7.38 10.33
C ALA A 187 4.64 -6.79 8.93
N PRO A 188 5.62 -7.26 8.12
CA PRO A 188 5.78 -6.77 6.76
C PRO A 188 4.55 -7.05 5.88
N GLY A 189 3.93 -8.22 6.05
CA GLY A 189 2.70 -8.59 5.36
C GLY A 189 1.50 -7.75 5.81
N ILE A 190 1.38 -7.46 7.10
CA ILE A 190 0.34 -6.59 7.65
C ILE A 190 0.48 -5.18 7.07
N VAL A 191 1.69 -4.62 7.07
CA VAL A 191 1.96 -3.29 6.52
C VAL A 191 1.63 -3.24 5.02
N SER A 192 2.14 -4.18 4.23
CA SER A 192 1.87 -4.26 2.79
C SER A 192 0.37 -4.36 2.49
N THR A 193 -0.34 -5.23 3.22
CA THR A 193 -1.79 -5.39 3.06
C THR A 193 -2.56 -4.14 3.47
N SER A 194 -2.13 -3.45 4.52
CA SER A 194 -2.75 -2.19 4.98
C SER A 194 -2.61 -1.08 3.95
N VAL A 195 -1.44 -0.96 3.30
CA VAL A 195 -1.22 0.02 2.22
C VAL A 195 -2.18 -0.24 1.07
N PHE A 196 -2.28 -1.49 0.64
CA PHE A 196 -3.17 -1.85 -0.45
C PHE A 196 -4.65 -1.62 -0.11
N ALA A 197 -5.06 -2.03 1.10
CA ALA A 197 -6.41 -1.79 1.62
C ALA A 197 -6.74 -0.29 1.66
N PHE A 198 -5.77 0.52 2.12
CA PHE A 198 -5.92 1.97 2.15
C PHE A 198 -6.10 2.55 0.74
N ILE A 199 -5.24 2.18 -0.21
CA ILE A 199 -5.32 2.68 -1.59
C ILE A 199 -6.67 2.33 -2.22
N ASN A 200 -7.16 1.10 -2.05
CA ASN A 200 -8.45 0.69 -2.61
C ASN A 200 -9.63 1.44 -1.99
N ALA A 201 -9.69 1.52 -0.66
CA ALA A 201 -10.76 2.24 0.02
C ALA A 201 -10.70 3.76 -0.22
N TRP A 202 -9.48 4.33 -0.31
CA TRP A 202 -9.27 5.74 -0.58
C TRP A 202 -9.76 6.15 -1.97
N ASN A 203 -9.51 5.32 -2.98
CA ASN A 203 -9.88 5.60 -4.35
C ASN A 203 -11.32 5.17 -4.70
N ASP A 204 -12.05 4.54 -3.75
CA ASP A 204 -13.39 4.09 -4.04
C ASP A 204 -14.36 5.25 -4.18
N TYR A 205 -14.96 5.35 -5.36
CA TYR A 205 -16.03 6.27 -5.69
C TYR A 205 -17.37 5.54 -5.73
N MET A 206 -17.40 4.35 -6.32
CA MET A 206 -18.61 3.69 -6.75
C MET A 206 -19.48 3.24 -5.57
N ILE A 207 -18.88 2.55 -4.59
CA ILE A 207 -19.59 2.11 -3.39
C ILE A 207 -20.03 3.32 -2.58
N ALA A 208 -19.11 4.26 -2.34
CA ALA A 208 -19.41 5.45 -1.56
C ALA A 208 -20.55 6.29 -2.17
N TYR A 209 -20.52 6.54 -3.49
CA TYR A 209 -21.56 7.29 -4.20
C TYR A 209 -22.91 6.62 -4.13
N THR A 210 -22.92 5.28 -4.24
CA THR A 210 -24.16 4.50 -4.26
C THR A 210 -24.78 4.36 -2.87
N PHE A 211 -23.92 4.24 -1.84
CA PHE A 211 -24.36 4.02 -0.47
C PHE A 211 -24.71 5.31 0.28
N MET A 212 -24.01 6.42 -0.01
CA MET A 212 -24.22 7.71 0.65
C MET A 212 -25.06 8.62 -0.25
N LYS A 213 -26.20 9.07 0.28
CA LYS A 213 -27.11 9.99 -0.41
C LYS A 213 -26.98 11.42 0.12
N ASP A 214 -26.60 11.56 1.39
CA ASP A 214 -26.44 12.87 2.01
C ASP A 214 -25.07 13.46 1.69
N GLN A 215 -25.02 14.68 1.20
CA GLN A 215 -23.76 15.39 0.90
C GLN A 215 -22.85 15.52 2.12
N SER A 216 -23.42 15.64 3.33
CA SER A 216 -22.67 15.71 4.59
C SER A 216 -21.91 14.42 4.93
N LYS A 217 -22.21 13.30 4.25
CA LYS A 217 -21.61 11.99 4.48
C LYS A 217 -20.72 11.55 3.32
N TYR A 218 -20.49 12.39 2.33
CA TYR A 218 -19.69 12.04 1.16
C TYR A 218 -18.25 11.76 1.55
N THR A 219 -17.72 10.72 0.95
CA THR A 219 -16.27 10.47 0.95
C THR A 219 -15.58 11.45 0.00
N LEU A 220 -14.27 11.58 0.12
CA LEU A 220 -13.51 12.54 -0.65
C LEU A 220 -13.66 12.38 -2.18
N PRO A 221 -13.60 11.14 -2.76
CA PRO A 221 -13.85 10.95 -4.19
C PRO A 221 -15.26 11.37 -4.63
N VAL A 222 -16.27 11.10 -3.81
CA VAL A 222 -17.65 11.48 -4.11
C VAL A 222 -17.82 13.00 -4.02
N TRP A 223 -17.23 13.61 -3.01
CA TRP A 223 -17.23 15.07 -2.88
C TRP A 223 -16.49 15.74 -4.06
N LEU A 224 -15.37 15.17 -4.51
CA LEU A 224 -14.63 15.66 -5.68
C LEU A 224 -15.49 15.67 -6.95
N SER A 225 -16.36 14.68 -7.13
CA SER A 225 -17.27 14.61 -8.28
C SER A 225 -18.36 15.69 -8.26
N SER A 226 -18.67 16.29 -7.10
CA SER A 226 -19.69 17.33 -6.97
C SER A 226 -19.29 18.67 -7.61
N PHE A 227 -17.99 18.88 -7.90
CA PHE A 227 -17.52 20.06 -8.65
C PHE A 227 -17.90 20.02 -10.15
N SER A 228 -18.38 18.90 -10.65
CA SER A 228 -18.88 18.74 -12.02
C SER A 228 -20.37 18.44 -11.99
N THR A 229 -21.18 19.41 -12.32
CA THR A 229 -22.64 19.25 -12.40
C THR A 229 -23.13 19.48 -13.82
N PRO A 230 -24.12 18.68 -14.29
CA PRO A 230 -24.70 18.85 -15.63
C PRO A 230 -25.32 20.20 -15.88
N THR A 231 -25.76 20.87 -14.80
CA THR A 231 -26.52 22.13 -14.89
C THR A 231 -25.68 23.40 -14.78
N MET A 232 -24.56 23.35 -14.01
CA MET A 232 -23.69 24.52 -13.76
C MET A 232 -22.32 24.43 -14.46
N GLY A 233 -22.07 23.33 -15.18
CA GLY A 233 -20.77 23.09 -15.79
C GLY A 233 -19.75 22.57 -14.77
N THR A 234 -18.49 22.50 -15.18
CA THR A 234 -17.40 21.99 -14.35
C THR A 234 -16.60 23.16 -13.78
N ASP A 235 -16.54 23.29 -12.46
CA ASP A 235 -15.58 24.18 -11.81
C ASP A 235 -14.19 23.54 -11.82
N CYS A 236 -13.48 23.74 -12.93
CA CYS A 236 -12.14 23.19 -13.11
C CYS A 236 -11.15 23.65 -12.03
N GLY A 237 -11.27 24.90 -11.54
CA GLY A 237 -10.40 25.42 -10.50
C GLY A 237 -10.59 24.72 -9.17
N GLY A 238 -11.83 24.63 -8.70
CA GLY A 238 -12.19 23.93 -7.47
C GLY A 238 -11.86 22.44 -7.54
N GLN A 239 -12.17 21.78 -8.66
CA GLN A 239 -11.87 20.39 -8.87
C GLN A 239 -10.35 20.08 -8.83
N MET A 240 -9.52 20.94 -9.43
CA MET A 240 -8.06 20.78 -9.40
C MET A 240 -7.50 21.01 -8.00
N ALA A 241 -7.99 22.03 -7.26
CA ALA A 241 -7.60 22.28 -5.88
C ALA A 241 -7.96 21.10 -4.97
N ALA A 242 -9.17 20.58 -5.10
CA ALA A 242 -9.65 19.42 -4.37
C ALA A 242 -8.83 18.16 -4.71
N SER A 243 -8.44 17.96 -5.99
CA SER A 243 -7.62 16.84 -6.43
C SER A 243 -6.19 16.89 -5.84
N VAL A 244 -5.59 18.05 -5.71
CA VAL A 244 -4.30 18.21 -5.00
C VAL A 244 -4.45 17.83 -3.54
N THR A 245 -5.49 18.33 -2.87
CA THR A 245 -5.78 17.99 -1.47
C THR A 245 -6.02 16.48 -1.30
N PHE A 246 -6.70 15.85 -2.27
CA PHE A 246 -6.93 14.41 -2.30
C PHE A 246 -5.63 13.59 -2.41
N SER A 247 -4.65 14.07 -3.17
CA SER A 247 -3.39 13.36 -3.42
C SER A 247 -2.42 13.45 -2.24
N LEU A 248 -2.45 14.54 -1.46
CA LEU A 248 -1.50 14.79 -0.37
C LEU A 248 -1.46 13.68 0.69
N PRO A 249 -2.58 13.20 1.27
CA PRO A 249 -2.55 12.16 2.28
C PRO A 249 -1.96 10.85 1.76
N VAL A 250 -2.25 10.49 0.50
CA VAL A 250 -1.72 9.27 -0.13
C VAL A 250 -0.21 9.35 -0.28
N VAL A 251 0.31 10.48 -0.76
CA VAL A 251 1.74 10.71 -0.94
C VAL A 251 2.46 10.67 0.42
N VAL A 252 1.92 11.37 1.43
CA VAL A 252 2.50 11.39 2.79
C VAL A 252 2.49 9.99 3.39
N PHE A 253 1.37 9.27 3.28
CA PHE A 253 1.24 7.91 3.77
C PHE A 253 2.24 6.96 3.10
N PHE A 254 2.39 7.06 1.77
CA PHE A 254 3.37 6.26 1.03
C PHE A 254 4.81 6.57 1.44
N MET A 255 5.17 7.87 1.60
CA MET A 255 6.51 8.27 2.05
C MET A 255 6.86 7.73 3.45
N LEU A 256 5.89 7.67 4.35
CA LEU A 256 6.11 7.15 5.69
C LEU A 256 6.35 5.62 5.68
N ILE A 257 5.61 4.90 4.83
CA ILE A 257 5.62 3.44 4.83
C ILE A 257 6.75 2.86 3.98
N GLN A 258 7.16 3.51 2.88
CA GLN A 258 8.23 3.03 2.00
C GLN A 258 9.52 2.70 2.76
N ARG A 259 9.82 3.47 3.82
CA ARG A 259 11.01 3.24 4.67
C ARG A 259 10.97 1.92 5.44
N ASN A 260 9.77 1.39 5.71
CA ASN A 260 9.57 0.14 6.45
C ASN A 260 9.44 -1.08 5.52
N ILE A 261 9.12 -0.88 4.24
CA ILE A 261 9.02 -1.96 3.25
C ILE A 261 10.40 -2.31 2.67
N MET A 262 11.33 -1.35 2.63
CA MET A 262 12.67 -1.52 2.04
C MET A 262 13.73 -2.03 3.05
N LYS A 263 13.36 -2.34 4.27
CA LYS A 263 14.21 -3.02 5.26
C LYS A 263 13.85 -4.49 5.33
#